data_3128a1bcd32dd6567d5d0b1143a1900b
#
_entry.id   3128a1bcd32dd6567d5d0b1143a1900b
#
_cell.length_a   1.000
_cell.length_b   1.000
_cell.length_c   1.000
_cell.angle_alpha   90.00
_cell.angle_beta   90.00
_cell.angle_gamma   90.00
#
_symmetry.space_group_name_H-M   'P 1'
#
loop_
_entity.id
_entity.type
_entity.pdbx_description
1 polymer ?
#
loop_
_entity_poly.entity_id
_entity_poly.type
_entity_poly.pdbx_seq_one_letter_code
_entity_poly.pdbx_strand_id
1 'polypeptide(L)'
;MVNERRFNNAFFKGGSTSRLELEVLNSLYGELSSECFSPINGENFVFSQTKPFDLIELEQLLQSVGWSRRPLRRVRRALDNSLLKVGLWKHDPKFPRLIGFARCTGDGILEATVWDVAINPVYQGSGFGKKLMTYVIKSIKEM
;
A
#
# COMPACT_ATOMS: atom_id res chain seq x y z
N MET A 1 0.98 8.12 -19.96
CA MET A 1 0.05 9.18 -19.57
C MET A 1 -0.44 8.90 -18.17
N VAL A 2 -0.01 9.69 -17.21
CA VAL A 2 -0.46 9.56 -15.83
C VAL A 2 -1.96 9.83 -15.79
N ASN A 3 -2.74 8.92 -15.22
CA ASN A 3 -4.17 9.12 -15.09
C ASN A 3 -4.42 10.06 -13.90
N GLU A 4 -4.23 11.34 -14.13
CA GLU A 4 -4.43 12.40 -13.13
C GLU A 4 -5.79 12.34 -12.44
N ARG A 5 -6.79 11.77 -13.09
CA ARG A 5 -8.15 11.62 -12.54
C ARG A 5 -8.22 10.67 -11.35
N ARG A 6 -7.29 9.71 -11.24
CA ARG A 6 -7.26 8.79 -10.09
C ARG A 6 -6.82 9.47 -8.81
N PHE A 7 -5.93 10.45 -8.89
CA PHE A 7 -5.47 11.22 -7.73
C PHE A 7 -6.45 12.31 -7.31
N ASN A 8 -7.15 12.91 -8.27
CA ASN A 8 -8.02 14.06 -8.00
C ASN A 8 -9.26 13.76 -7.15
N ASN A 9 -9.74 12.52 -7.13
CA ASN A 9 -11.02 12.20 -6.46
C ASN A 9 -10.87 11.59 -5.07
N ALA A 10 -9.69 11.09 -4.71
CA ALA A 10 -9.52 10.29 -3.50
C ALA A 10 -8.73 10.99 -2.39
N PHE A 11 -7.92 11.99 -2.71
CA PHE A 11 -6.95 12.54 -1.76
C PHE A 11 -7.42 13.79 -1.03
N PHE A 12 -8.10 14.71 -1.73
CA PHE A 12 -8.60 15.96 -1.16
C PHE A 12 -10.09 16.10 -1.39
N LYS A 13 -10.86 16.30 -0.32
CA LYS A 13 -12.29 16.59 -0.40
C LYS A 13 -12.52 17.87 -1.20
N GLY A 14 -12.99 17.74 -2.44
CA GLY A 14 -13.55 18.83 -3.22
C GLY A 14 -12.59 19.81 -3.87
N GLY A 15 -11.29 19.47 -3.97
CA GLY A 15 -10.29 20.31 -4.64
C GLY A 15 -9.53 19.57 -5.73
N SER A 16 -9.10 20.26 -6.78
CA SER A 16 -8.10 19.75 -7.69
C SER A 16 -6.76 19.65 -6.97
N THR A 17 -6.12 18.50 -7.00
CA THR A 17 -4.76 18.32 -6.49
C THR A 17 -3.82 19.25 -7.23
N SER A 18 -3.09 20.09 -6.50
CA SER A 18 -2.09 20.96 -7.12
C SER A 18 -0.95 20.14 -7.72
N ARG A 19 -0.25 20.74 -8.71
CA ARG A 19 0.93 20.08 -9.33
C ARG A 19 1.98 19.72 -8.30
N LEU A 20 2.23 20.60 -7.33
CA LEU A 20 3.22 20.35 -6.26
C LEU A 20 2.81 19.19 -5.36
N GLU A 21 1.53 19.10 -5.01
CA GLU A 21 1.00 17.95 -4.23
C GLU A 21 1.14 16.64 -4.99
N LEU A 22 0.87 16.65 -6.30
CA LEU A 22 1.04 15.47 -7.14
C LEU A 22 2.52 15.05 -7.24
N GLU A 23 3.43 15.99 -7.38
CA GLU A 23 4.87 15.72 -7.40
C GLU A 23 5.35 15.12 -6.07
N VAL A 24 4.88 15.63 -4.93
CA VAL A 24 5.19 15.09 -3.61
C VAL A 24 4.66 13.67 -3.46
N LEU A 25 3.43 13.42 -3.89
CA LEU A 25 2.83 12.09 -3.84
C LEU A 25 3.59 11.09 -4.70
N ASN A 26 3.91 11.49 -5.93
CA ASN A 26 4.67 10.63 -6.84
C ASN A 26 6.08 10.34 -6.31
N SER A 27 6.72 11.32 -5.70
CA SER A 27 8.03 11.14 -5.08
C SER A 27 8.00 10.16 -3.91
N LEU A 28 6.95 10.21 -3.10
CA LEU A 28 6.82 9.37 -1.90
C LEU A 28 6.34 7.95 -2.19
N TYR A 29 5.43 7.78 -3.14
CA TYR A 29 4.69 6.53 -3.32
C TYR A 29 4.87 5.89 -4.71
N GLY A 30 5.53 6.56 -5.63
CA GLY A 30 5.69 6.12 -7.02
C GLY A 30 4.51 6.48 -7.92
N GLU A 31 4.82 6.78 -9.17
CA GLU A 31 3.80 7.07 -10.18
C GLU A 31 3.02 5.82 -10.56
N LEU A 32 1.86 5.98 -11.12
CA LEU A 32 1.03 4.98 -11.80
C LEU A 32 0.51 3.79 -10.96
N SER A 33 1.20 3.39 -9.90
CA SER A 33 0.81 2.24 -9.09
C SER A 33 0.27 2.60 -7.71
N SER A 34 -0.05 3.88 -7.49
CA SER A 34 -0.56 4.38 -6.21
C SER A 34 -2.04 4.75 -6.32
N GLU A 35 -2.77 4.48 -5.28
CA GLU A 35 -4.17 4.87 -5.12
C GLU A 35 -4.38 5.46 -3.73
N CYS A 36 -5.10 6.58 -3.64
CA CYS A 36 -5.30 7.34 -2.41
C CYS A 36 -6.74 7.33 -1.98
N PHE A 37 -7.00 7.40 -0.70
CA PHE A 37 -8.34 7.56 -0.14
C PHE A 37 -8.31 8.26 1.22
N SER A 38 -9.42 8.85 1.61
CA SER A 38 -9.58 9.56 2.88
C SER A 38 -10.89 9.12 3.55
N PRO A 39 -10.85 8.06 4.37
CA PRO A 39 -12.08 7.48 4.91
C PRO A 39 -12.71 8.27 6.05
N ILE A 40 -11.91 8.81 6.97
CA ILE A 40 -12.41 9.40 8.22
C ILE A 40 -11.44 10.51 8.71
N ASN A 41 -11.97 11.53 9.36
CA ASN A 41 -11.22 12.57 10.11
C ASN A 41 -10.16 13.36 9.32
N GLY A 42 -10.26 13.42 7.99
CA GLY A 42 -9.30 14.15 7.17
C GLY A 42 -7.93 13.49 7.06
N GLU A 43 -7.74 12.28 7.60
CA GLU A 43 -6.54 11.50 7.40
C GLU A 43 -6.53 10.89 5.99
N ASN A 44 -5.37 10.93 5.35
CA ASN A 44 -5.18 10.41 4.01
C ASN A 44 -4.37 9.12 4.04
N PHE A 45 -4.78 8.16 3.22
CA PHE A 45 -4.14 6.86 3.12
C PHE A 45 -3.80 6.55 1.66
N VAL A 46 -2.68 5.91 1.44
CA VAL A 46 -2.17 5.63 0.09
C VAL A 46 -1.80 4.16 -0.02
N PHE A 47 -2.36 3.49 -1.04
CA PHE A 47 -1.82 2.20 -1.48
C PHE A 47 -0.68 2.43 -2.46
N SER A 48 0.37 1.65 -2.36
CA SER A 48 1.46 1.68 -3.33
C SER A 48 2.04 0.28 -3.55
N GLN A 49 2.38 0.00 -4.81
CA GLN A 49 3.09 -1.22 -5.21
C GLN A 49 4.60 -0.99 -5.37
N THR A 50 5.02 0.26 -5.44
CA THR A 50 6.39 0.62 -5.81
C THR A 50 7.18 1.30 -4.70
N LYS A 51 6.52 1.87 -3.70
CA LYS A 51 7.22 2.47 -2.56
C LYS A 51 8.03 1.40 -1.83
N PRO A 52 9.35 1.59 -1.67
CA PRO A 52 10.18 0.64 -0.94
C PRO A 52 9.72 0.48 0.51
N PHE A 53 9.78 -0.75 1.01
CA PHE A 53 9.50 -1.04 2.41
C PHE A 53 10.75 -0.84 3.27
N ASP A 54 10.57 -0.15 4.40
CA ASP A 54 11.49 -0.27 5.52
C ASP A 54 11.22 -1.63 6.17
N LEU A 55 12.21 -2.54 6.14
CA LEU A 55 12.04 -3.91 6.63
C LEU A 55 11.77 -3.97 8.12
N ILE A 56 12.29 -3.02 8.89
CA ILE A 56 12.05 -2.94 10.34
C ILE A 56 10.61 -2.49 10.60
N GLU A 57 10.13 -1.50 9.87
CA GLU A 57 8.72 -1.06 9.95
C GLU A 57 7.75 -2.18 9.55
N LEU A 58 8.07 -2.91 8.48
CA LEU A 58 7.29 -4.07 8.05
C LEU A 58 7.28 -5.16 9.12
N GLU A 59 8.43 -5.47 9.71
CA GLU A 59 8.53 -6.43 10.82
C GLU A 59 7.64 -6.02 11.99
N GLN A 60 7.67 -4.74 12.38
CA GLN A 60 6.83 -4.22 13.46
C GLN A 60 5.34 -4.35 13.14
N LEU A 61 4.94 -4.08 11.90
CA LEU A 61 3.56 -4.28 11.46
C LEU A 61 3.14 -5.75 11.58
N LEU A 62 3.95 -6.68 11.08
CA LEU A 62 3.64 -8.11 11.13
C LEU A 62 3.62 -8.64 12.56
N GLN A 63 4.51 -8.18 13.43
CA GLN A 63 4.47 -8.51 14.85
C GLN A 63 3.21 -7.97 15.55
N SER A 64 2.73 -6.80 15.15
CA SER A 64 1.52 -6.21 15.73
C SER A 64 0.26 -7.04 15.50
N VAL A 65 0.24 -7.88 14.47
CA VAL A 65 -0.85 -8.82 14.19
C VAL A 65 -0.55 -10.24 14.68
N GLY A 66 0.49 -10.43 15.47
CA GLY A 66 0.81 -11.69 16.14
C GLY A 66 1.73 -12.64 15.37
N TRP A 67 2.38 -12.18 14.31
CA TRP A 67 3.28 -13.04 13.54
C TRP A 67 4.69 -13.03 14.12
N SER A 68 5.35 -14.19 14.03
CA SER A 68 6.72 -14.36 14.48
C SER A 68 7.71 -13.58 13.62
N ARG A 69 8.81 -13.13 14.22
CA ARG A 69 9.91 -12.49 13.50
C ARG A 69 10.48 -13.42 12.45
N ARG A 70 10.75 -12.86 11.28
CA ARG A 70 11.43 -13.53 10.18
C ARG A 70 12.80 -12.87 9.95
N PRO A 71 13.84 -13.61 9.56
CA PRO A 71 15.13 -13.00 9.21
C PRO A 71 14.95 -11.94 8.12
N LEU A 72 15.43 -10.71 8.34
CA LEU A 72 15.23 -9.60 7.41
C LEU A 72 15.79 -9.88 6.01
N ARG A 73 16.89 -10.62 5.90
CA ARG A 73 17.43 -11.03 4.59
C ARG A 73 16.45 -11.89 3.79
N ARG A 74 15.76 -12.81 4.47
CA ARG A 74 14.74 -13.66 3.83
C ARG A 74 13.50 -12.85 3.44
N VAL A 75 13.09 -11.91 4.27
CA VAL A 75 11.97 -11.01 3.96
C VAL A 75 12.30 -10.19 2.71
N ARG A 76 13.47 -9.60 2.63
CA ARG A 76 13.91 -8.86 1.44
C ARG A 76 13.86 -9.73 0.18
N ARG A 77 14.42 -10.92 0.23
CA ARG A 77 14.40 -11.84 -0.91
C ARG A 77 12.98 -12.28 -1.30
N ALA A 78 12.13 -12.50 -0.32
CA ALA A 78 10.74 -12.84 -0.57
C ALA A 78 10.00 -11.69 -1.25
N LEU A 79 10.21 -10.45 -0.81
CA LEU A 79 9.64 -9.27 -1.46
C LEU A 79 10.13 -9.11 -2.90
N ASP A 80 11.42 -9.28 -3.13
CA ASP A 80 12.02 -9.17 -4.47
C ASP A 80 11.49 -10.25 -5.43
N ASN A 81 11.13 -11.42 -4.92
CA ASN A 81 10.59 -12.53 -5.70
C ASN A 81 9.06 -12.59 -5.69
N SER A 82 8.39 -11.64 -5.09
CA SER A 82 6.92 -11.59 -5.10
C SER A 82 6.39 -11.05 -6.42
N LEU A 83 5.30 -11.66 -6.89
CA LEU A 83 4.59 -11.18 -8.08
C LEU A 83 4.06 -9.76 -7.87
N LEU A 84 3.48 -9.53 -6.69
CA LEU A 84 2.91 -8.26 -6.28
C LEU A 84 3.17 -8.06 -4.80
N LYS A 85 3.54 -6.86 -4.41
CA LYS A 85 3.63 -6.41 -3.03
C LYS A 85 2.94 -5.07 -2.91
N VAL A 86 2.07 -4.94 -1.92
CA VAL A 86 1.27 -3.75 -1.70
C VAL A 86 1.47 -3.27 -0.27
N GLY A 87 1.82 -2.01 -0.13
CA GLY A 87 1.79 -1.31 1.14
C GLY A 87 0.61 -0.36 1.21
N LEU A 88 0.08 -0.19 2.39
CA LEU A 88 -0.89 0.84 2.74
C LEU A 88 -0.24 1.77 3.75
N TRP A 89 -0.05 3.02 3.37
CA TRP A 89 0.57 4.03 4.23
C TRP A 89 -0.44 5.08 4.68
N LYS A 90 -0.35 5.46 5.94
CA LYS A 90 -0.94 6.72 6.40
C LYS A 90 -0.04 7.85 5.88
N HIS A 91 -0.61 8.74 5.09
CA HIS A 91 0.16 9.81 4.49
C HIS A 91 0.61 10.84 5.51
N ASP A 92 1.91 11.09 5.50
CA ASP A 92 2.55 12.23 6.12
C ASP A 92 3.67 12.68 5.17
N PRO A 93 3.79 13.97 4.83
CA PRO A 93 4.83 14.43 3.90
C PRO A 93 6.26 14.14 4.34
N LYS A 94 6.50 14.04 5.65
CA LYS A 94 7.83 13.77 6.22
C LYS A 94 8.04 12.29 6.52
N PHE A 95 7.05 11.64 7.14
CA PHE A 95 7.17 10.27 7.66
C PHE A 95 5.92 9.45 7.39
N PRO A 96 5.71 9.00 6.13
CA PRO A 96 4.62 8.08 5.83
C PRO A 96 4.74 6.83 6.72
N ARG A 97 3.63 6.40 7.34
CA ARG A 97 3.61 5.21 8.21
C ARG A 97 2.94 4.04 7.50
N LEU A 98 3.64 2.91 7.48
CA LEU A 98 3.08 1.66 6.99
C LEU A 98 2.03 1.13 7.99
N ILE A 99 0.80 1.01 7.54
CA ILE A 99 -0.31 0.50 8.37
C ILE A 99 -0.95 -0.78 7.81
N GLY A 100 -0.63 -1.14 6.60
CA GLY A 100 -1.14 -2.36 5.97
C GLY A 100 -0.17 -2.92 4.95
N PHE A 101 -0.27 -4.23 4.73
CA PHE A 101 0.61 -4.97 3.83
C PHE A 101 -0.13 -6.17 3.23
N ALA A 102 0.18 -6.47 1.99
CA ALA A 102 -0.20 -7.71 1.34
C ALA A 102 0.86 -8.11 0.32
N ARG A 103 1.03 -9.39 0.12
CA ARG A 103 1.97 -9.96 -0.82
C ARG A 103 1.31 -11.05 -1.65
N CYS A 104 1.62 -11.10 -2.94
CA CYS A 104 1.15 -12.15 -3.83
C CYS A 104 2.32 -12.89 -4.46
N THR A 105 2.14 -14.19 -4.62
CA THR A 105 3.04 -15.05 -5.39
C THR A 105 2.27 -15.74 -6.49
N GLY A 106 2.95 -16.21 -7.53
CA GLY A 106 2.33 -16.89 -8.66
C GLY A 106 3.09 -16.63 -9.94
N ASP A 107 2.57 -17.19 -11.04
CA ASP A 107 3.15 -16.98 -12.37
C ASP A 107 2.67 -15.69 -13.05
N GLY A 108 1.62 -15.08 -12.53
CA GLY A 108 1.03 -13.86 -13.11
C GLY A 108 0.20 -14.10 -14.38
N ILE A 109 -0.06 -15.35 -14.73
CA ILE A 109 -0.77 -15.76 -15.95
C ILE A 109 -2.00 -16.60 -15.59
N LEU A 110 -1.79 -17.72 -14.91
CA LEU A 110 -2.86 -18.66 -14.52
C LEU A 110 -3.24 -18.53 -13.04
N GLU A 111 -2.29 -18.21 -12.21
CA GLU A 111 -2.50 -18.18 -10.75
C GLU A 111 -1.78 -17.02 -10.07
N ALA A 112 -2.42 -16.53 -9.01
CA ALA A 112 -1.81 -15.66 -8.03
C ALA A 112 -2.39 -15.99 -6.64
N THR A 113 -1.52 -16.17 -5.66
CA THR A 113 -1.92 -16.44 -4.28
C THR A 113 -1.57 -15.25 -3.41
N VAL A 114 -2.54 -14.79 -2.64
CA VAL A 114 -2.35 -13.68 -1.70
C VAL A 114 -1.87 -14.23 -0.36
N TRP A 115 -0.78 -13.68 0.13
CA TRP A 115 -0.16 -14.03 1.40
C TRP A 115 0.01 -12.81 2.28
N ASP A 116 0.18 -13.06 3.57
CA ASP A 116 0.71 -12.08 4.51
C ASP A 116 -0.13 -10.79 4.60
N VAL A 117 -1.44 -10.91 4.47
CA VAL A 117 -2.34 -9.75 4.61
C VAL A 117 -2.38 -9.29 6.06
N ALA A 118 -2.00 -8.05 6.31
CA ALA A 118 -1.94 -7.49 7.64
C ALA A 118 -2.42 -6.04 7.66
N ILE A 119 -3.19 -5.68 8.68
CA ILE A 119 -3.58 -4.30 8.99
C ILE A 119 -3.19 -4.03 10.44
N ASN A 120 -2.53 -2.90 10.69
CA ASN A 120 -2.20 -2.48 12.04
C ASN A 120 -3.47 -2.47 12.92
N PRO A 121 -3.43 -3.08 14.13
CA PRO A 121 -4.59 -3.20 15.01
C PRO A 121 -5.32 -1.89 15.29
N VAL A 122 -4.61 -0.76 15.34
CA VAL A 122 -5.21 0.57 15.53
C VAL A 122 -6.18 0.94 14.42
N TYR A 123 -5.98 0.40 13.21
CA TYR A 123 -6.78 0.70 12.02
C TYR A 123 -7.73 -0.44 11.64
N GLN A 124 -7.79 -1.51 12.42
CA GLN A 124 -8.75 -2.59 12.20
C GLN A 124 -10.18 -2.15 12.55
N GLY A 125 -11.15 -2.79 11.92
CA GLY A 125 -12.58 -2.53 12.15
C GLY A 125 -13.15 -1.33 11.39
N SER A 126 -12.38 -0.66 10.54
CA SER A 126 -12.82 0.51 9.76
C SER A 126 -12.86 0.27 8.25
N GLY A 127 -12.77 -0.98 7.82
CA GLY A 127 -12.85 -1.36 6.41
C GLY A 127 -11.52 -1.31 5.63
N PHE A 128 -10.40 -1.09 6.28
CA PHE A 128 -9.08 -1.05 5.61
C PHE A 128 -8.69 -2.38 4.99
N GLY A 129 -8.95 -3.49 5.67
CA GLY A 129 -8.66 -4.83 5.15
C GLY A 129 -9.43 -5.11 3.85
N LYS A 130 -10.70 -4.75 3.81
CA LYS A 130 -11.53 -4.87 2.62
C LYS A 130 -11.02 -4.00 1.48
N LYS A 131 -10.63 -2.76 1.75
CA LYS A 131 -10.06 -1.85 0.76
C LYS A 131 -8.72 -2.37 0.23
N LEU A 132 -7.86 -2.88 1.12
CA LEU A 132 -6.58 -3.49 0.74
C LEU A 132 -6.80 -4.68 -0.20
N MET A 133 -7.70 -5.60 0.14
CA MET A 133 -8.01 -6.76 -0.69
C MET A 133 -8.63 -6.36 -2.03
N THR A 134 -9.50 -5.38 -2.05
CA THR A 134 -10.07 -4.84 -3.29
C THR A 134 -8.98 -4.28 -4.20
N TYR A 135 -8.05 -3.53 -3.65
CA TYR A 135 -6.90 -2.99 -4.38
C TYR A 135 -6.00 -4.12 -4.92
N VAL A 136 -5.69 -5.11 -4.10
CA VAL A 136 -4.87 -6.27 -4.50
C VAL A 136 -5.51 -7.04 -5.65
N ILE A 137 -6.80 -7.37 -5.53
CA ILE A 137 -7.53 -8.12 -6.57
C ILE A 137 -7.57 -7.33 -7.88
N LYS A 138 -7.84 -6.03 -7.80
CA LYS A 138 -7.83 -5.15 -8.96
C LYS A 138 -6.45 -5.13 -9.63
N SER A 139 -5.39 -5.02 -8.83
CA SER A 139 -4.01 -5.02 -9.34
C SER A 139 -3.64 -6.33 -10.02
N ILE A 140 -4.08 -7.47 -9.48
CA ILE A 140 -3.88 -8.78 -10.09
C ILE A 140 -4.61 -8.86 -11.45
N LYS A 141 -5.84 -8.37 -11.52
CA LYS A 141 -6.62 -8.38 -12.78
C LYS A 141 -6.06 -7.48 -13.86
N GLU A 142 -5.31 -6.46 -13.49
CA GLU A 142 -4.68 -5.51 -14.42
C GLU A 142 -3.30 -5.98 -14.93
N MET A 143 -2.81 -7.11 -14.48
CA MET A 143 -1.53 -7.66 -14.90
C MET A 143 -1.54 -8.21 -16.32
#